data_18a2e87c6d3f7216b467830030c703cf
#
_entry.id   18a2e87c6d3f7216b467830030c703cf
#
_cell.length_a   1.000
_cell.length_b   1.000
_cell.length_c   1.000
_cell.angle_alpha   90.00
_cell.angle_beta   90.00
_cell.angle_gamma   90.00
#
_symmetry.space_group_name_H-M   'P 1'
#
loop_
_entity.id
_entity.type
_entity.pdbx_description
1 polymer ?
#
loop_
_entity_poly.entity_id
_entity_poly.type
_entity_poly.pdbx_seq_one_letter_code
_entity_poly.pdbx_strand_id
1 'polypeptide(L)'
;RRELDGVFAALEKSNLVAMDCRAASTDLFIDYFAEIDLPAVMSAMGASLTLVMPVNHESDSVDQIQRLADQFGKKCNYVVVRNAAHSDSFALFESSEVRAQLKDELGGREIAMTRLQDWLVEALNAENLTITAATKNPAFNLLDRQRLQTWQRKLYAEIETVTDLLFPTK
;
A
#
# COMPACT_ATOMS: atom_id res chain seq x y z
N ARG A 1 8.65 0.75 19.60
CA ARG A 1 8.47 -0.72 19.69
C ARG A 1 7.17 -1.09 20.38
N ARG A 2 6.86 -0.62 21.60
CA ARG A 2 5.57 -0.88 22.28
C ARG A 2 4.33 -0.47 21.47
N GLU A 3 4.41 0.51 20.61
CA GLU A 3 3.30 0.90 19.71
C GLU A 3 3.06 -0.18 18.63
N LEU A 4 4.11 -0.85 18.17
CA LEU A 4 4.01 -1.94 17.20
C LEU A 4 3.38 -3.20 17.82
N ASP A 5 3.61 -3.46 19.12
CA ASP A 5 2.94 -4.56 19.85
C ASP A 5 1.41 -4.40 19.80
N GLY A 6 0.92 -3.15 19.75
CA GLY A 6 -0.50 -2.83 19.62
C GLY A 6 -1.16 -3.37 18.36
N VAL A 7 -0.38 -3.56 17.27
CA VAL A 7 -0.87 -4.15 16.00
C VAL A 7 -1.31 -5.59 16.22
N PHE A 8 -0.51 -6.36 16.95
CA PHE A 8 -0.82 -7.77 17.25
C PHE A 8 -1.99 -7.89 18.22
N ALA A 9 -2.05 -7.03 19.23
CA ALA A 9 -3.21 -6.96 20.14
C ALA A 9 -4.51 -6.56 19.41
N ALA A 10 -4.41 -5.77 18.36
CA ALA A 10 -5.55 -5.46 17.48
C ALA A 10 -5.92 -6.66 16.61
N LEU A 11 -4.93 -7.39 16.09
CA LEU A 11 -5.15 -8.57 15.25
C LEU A 11 -5.82 -9.73 15.99
N GLU A 12 -5.56 -9.86 17.31
CA GLU A 12 -6.30 -10.82 18.17
C GLU A 12 -7.81 -10.55 18.24
N LYS A 13 -8.20 -9.29 18.01
CA LYS A 13 -9.60 -8.81 18.14
C LYS A 13 -10.29 -8.57 16.79
N SER A 14 -9.54 -8.62 15.71
CA SER A 14 -9.99 -8.24 14.36
C SER A 14 -9.49 -9.23 13.31
N ASN A 15 -10.30 -9.48 12.30
CA ASN A 15 -9.88 -10.32 11.16
C ASN A 15 -8.91 -9.59 10.21
N LEU A 16 -8.80 -8.28 10.31
CA LEU A 16 -7.94 -7.45 9.48
C LEU A 16 -7.42 -6.26 10.27
N VAL A 17 -6.13 -6.00 10.16
CA VAL A 17 -5.48 -4.78 10.64
C VAL A 17 -4.69 -4.16 9.51
N ALA A 18 -4.95 -2.90 9.20
CA ALA A 18 -4.14 -2.11 8.29
C ALA A 18 -3.25 -1.15 9.09
N MET A 19 -1.96 -1.13 8.78
CA MET A 19 -0.99 -0.26 9.41
C MET A 19 -0.40 0.68 8.37
N ASP A 20 -0.56 1.99 8.58
CA ASP A 20 0.10 3.02 7.79
C ASP A 20 1.48 3.34 8.38
N CYS A 21 2.51 3.09 7.58
CA CYS A 21 3.89 3.24 7.98
C CYS A 21 4.42 4.62 7.57
N ARG A 22 5.06 5.33 8.49
CA ARG A 22 5.72 6.59 8.17
C ARG A 22 6.83 6.39 7.14
N ALA A 23 7.10 7.40 6.32
CA ALA A 23 8.27 7.43 5.47
C ALA A 23 9.55 7.17 6.31
N ALA A 24 10.52 6.46 5.73
CA ALA A 24 11.79 6.10 6.36
C ALA A 24 11.68 5.18 7.61
N SER A 25 10.56 4.49 7.81
CA SER A 25 10.41 3.52 8.92
C SER A 25 10.78 2.08 8.56
N THR A 26 11.20 1.82 7.33
CA THR A 26 11.49 0.47 6.82
C THR A 26 12.49 -0.28 7.71
N ASP A 27 13.58 0.35 8.13
CA ASP A 27 14.58 -0.28 9.01
C ASP A 27 14.00 -0.63 10.37
N LEU A 28 13.22 0.28 10.95
CA LEU A 28 12.55 0.03 12.23
C LEU A 28 11.63 -1.20 12.17
N PHE A 29 10.91 -1.38 11.06
CA PHE A 29 10.04 -2.54 10.85
C PHE A 29 10.85 -3.81 10.66
N ILE A 30 11.89 -3.77 9.84
CA ILE A 30 12.78 -4.91 9.61
C ILE A 30 13.37 -5.41 10.94
N ASP A 31 13.94 -4.50 11.73
CA ASP A 31 14.54 -4.81 13.03
C ASP A 31 13.52 -5.35 14.03
N TYR A 32 12.35 -4.71 14.11
CA TYR A 32 11.29 -5.15 15.00
C TYR A 32 10.74 -6.53 14.62
N PHE A 33 10.49 -6.77 13.35
CA PHE A 33 9.97 -8.05 12.88
C PHE A 33 10.98 -9.19 13.00
N ALA A 34 12.28 -8.88 12.91
CA ALA A 34 13.34 -9.84 13.22
C ALA A 34 13.40 -10.17 14.73
N GLU A 35 13.24 -9.13 15.58
CA GLU A 35 13.24 -9.28 17.06
C GLU A 35 12.15 -10.22 17.57
N ILE A 36 10.95 -10.14 16.98
CA ILE A 36 9.79 -10.95 17.43
C ILE A 36 9.62 -12.27 16.68
N ASP A 37 10.51 -12.61 15.74
CA ASP A 37 10.31 -13.73 14.81
C ASP A 37 8.93 -13.68 14.15
N LEU A 38 8.68 -12.60 13.42
CA LEU A 38 7.37 -12.33 12.82
C LEU A 38 6.73 -13.55 12.11
N PRO A 39 7.46 -14.34 11.31
CA PRO A 39 6.87 -15.52 10.67
C PRO A 39 6.28 -16.52 11.66
N ALA A 40 6.94 -16.75 12.80
CA ALA A 40 6.45 -17.64 13.86
C ALA A 40 5.19 -17.07 14.51
N VAL A 41 5.18 -15.75 14.80
CA VAL A 41 4.00 -15.06 15.36
C VAL A 41 2.82 -15.13 14.41
N MET A 42 3.00 -14.81 13.13
CA MET A 42 1.94 -14.86 12.12
C MET A 42 1.37 -16.29 11.96
N SER A 43 2.24 -17.29 11.94
CA SER A 43 1.82 -18.70 11.89
C SER A 43 1.01 -19.10 13.11
N ALA A 44 1.44 -18.72 14.32
CA ALA A 44 0.74 -19.01 15.56
C ALA A 44 -0.64 -18.35 15.63
N MET A 45 -0.79 -17.17 15.04
CA MET A 45 -2.06 -16.45 14.96
C MET A 45 -2.96 -16.91 13.79
N GLY A 46 -2.47 -17.78 12.90
CA GLY A 46 -3.17 -18.15 11.68
C GLY A 46 -3.40 -16.94 10.75
N ALA A 47 -2.50 -15.97 10.78
CA ALA A 47 -2.59 -14.72 10.05
C ALA A 47 -1.58 -14.66 8.90
N SER A 48 -1.84 -13.83 7.91
CA SER A 48 -0.92 -13.51 6.81
C SER A 48 -0.55 -12.04 6.81
N LEU A 49 0.66 -11.74 6.36
CA LEU A 49 1.15 -10.37 6.15
C LEU A 49 1.10 -10.05 4.66
N THR A 50 0.56 -8.89 4.31
CA THR A 50 0.68 -8.33 2.97
C THR A 50 1.36 -6.97 3.05
N LEU A 51 2.46 -6.81 2.33
CA LEU A 51 3.16 -5.54 2.18
C LEU A 51 2.57 -4.79 0.97
N VAL A 52 1.96 -3.64 1.23
CA VAL A 52 1.47 -2.73 0.19
C VAL A 52 2.51 -1.62 0.03
N MET A 53 3.20 -1.62 -1.10
CA MET A 53 4.39 -0.80 -1.32
C MET A 53 4.15 0.19 -2.47
N PRO A 54 3.98 1.48 -2.20
CA PRO A 54 3.91 2.47 -3.25
C PRO A 54 5.28 2.66 -3.91
N VAL A 55 5.29 2.65 -5.26
CA VAL A 55 6.45 3.00 -6.07
C VAL A 55 6.15 4.24 -6.90
N ASN A 56 7.11 5.12 -7.03
CA ASN A 56 7.07 6.33 -7.84
C ASN A 56 8.26 6.37 -8.83
N HIS A 57 8.58 7.53 -9.39
CA HIS A 57 9.67 7.72 -10.35
C HIS A 57 11.06 7.83 -9.70
N GLU A 58 11.17 7.82 -8.35
CA GLU A 58 12.41 7.98 -7.60
C GLU A 58 13.04 6.62 -7.27
N SER A 59 14.37 6.55 -7.29
CA SER A 59 15.13 5.33 -6.96
C SER A 59 14.86 4.83 -5.55
N ASP A 60 14.71 5.75 -4.60
CA ASP A 60 14.50 5.41 -3.18
C ASP A 60 13.30 4.50 -2.96
N SER A 61 12.22 4.68 -3.76
CA SER A 61 11.04 3.83 -3.67
C SER A 61 11.32 2.40 -4.17
N VAL A 62 12.17 2.25 -5.19
CA VAL A 62 12.61 0.94 -5.71
C VAL A 62 13.54 0.25 -4.73
N ASP A 63 14.50 0.99 -4.17
CA ASP A 63 15.46 0.48 -3.18
C ASP A 63 14.76 -0.02 -1.91
N GLN A 64 13.72 0.68 -1.44
CA GLN A 64 12.90 0.23 -0.31
C GLN A 64 12.17 -1.09 -0.62
N ILE A 65 11.61 -1.24 -1.81
CA ILE A 65 10.96 -2.48 -2.25
C ILE A 65 11.98 -3.62 -2.28
N GLN A 66 13.19 -3.40 -2.83
CA GLN A 66 14.26 -4.40 -2.86
C GLN A 66 14.60 -4.88 -1.45
N ARG A 67 14.82 -3.95 -0.52
CA ARG A 67 15.16 -4.29 0.88
C ARG A 67 14.07 -5.12 1.56
N LEU A 68 12.80 -4.78 1.34
CA LEU A 68 11.67 -5.55 1.89
C LEU A 68 11.57 -6.94 1.24
N ALA A 69 11.76 -7.05 -0.07
CA ALA A 69 11.76 -8.32 -0.78
C ALA A 69 12.89 -9.25 -0.30
N ASP A 70 14.11 -8.71 -0.12
CA ASP A 70 15.26 -9.45 0.39
C ASP A 70 15.05 -9.93 1.83
N GLN A 71 14.45 -9.10 2.68
CA GLN A 71 14.23 -9.42 4.08
C GLN A 71 13.12 -10.45 4.28
N PHE A 72 12.00 -10.30 3.57
CA PHE A 72 10.83 -11.13 3.82
C PHE A 72 10.72 -12.33 2.87
N GLY A 73 11.25 -12.24 1.65
CA GLY A 73 11.19 -13.35 0.69
C GLY A 73 9.77 -13.89 0.54
N LYS A 74 9.59 -15.20 0.67
CA LYS A 74 8.29 -15.88 0.57
C LYS A 74 7.45 -15.87 1.86
N LYS A 75 7.83 -15.08 2.86
CA LYS A 75 7.16 -15.05 4.19
C LYS A 75 5.97 -14.11 4.25
N CYS A 76 5.73 -13.33 3.20
CA CYS A 76 4.59 -12.41 3.10
C CYS A 76 4.11 -12.28 1.65
N ASN A 77 2.95 -11.65 1.47
CA ASN A 77 2.43 -11.26 0.16
C ASN A 77 2.89 -9.85 -0.21
N TYR A 78 2.95 -9.55 -1.51
CA TYR A 78 3.41 -8.28 -2.03
C TYR A 78 2.40 -7.67 -2.99
N VAL A 79 2.03 -6.41 -2.75
CA VAL A 79 1.26 -5.58 -3.67
C VAL A 79 2.03 -4.29 -3.91
N VAL A 80 2.49 -4.08 -5.13
CA VAL A 80 3.14 -2.83 -5.53
C VAL A 80 2.09 -1.89 -6.10
N VAL A 81 2.01 -0.67 -5.55
CA VAL A 81 1.11 0.38 -6.04
C VAL A 81 1.92 1.36 -6.89
N ARG A 82 1.72 1.34 -8.20
CA ARG A 82 2.30 2.32 -9.13
C ARG A 82 1.62 3.66 -8.91
N ASN A 83 2.22 4.50 -8.05
CA ASN A 83 1.66 5.78 -7.62
C ASN A 83 2.04 6.89 -8.61
N ALA A 84 1.11 7.26 -9.48
CA ALA A 84 1.29 8.31 -10.47
C ALA A 84 1.03 9.75 -9.94
N ALA A 85 1.07 9.98 -8.61
CA ALA A 85 0.77 11.30 -8.05
C ALA A 85 1.64 12.42 -8.64
N HIS A 86 2.92 12.15 -8.89
CA HIS A 86 3.86 13.15 -9.39
C HIS A 86 4.40 12.86 -10.79
N SER A 87 4.35 11.62 -11.26
CA SER A 87 4.84 11.20 -12.56
C SER A 87 4.19 9.91 -13.01
N ASP A 88 3.91 9.79 -14.29
CA ASP A 88 3.42 8.54 -14.91
C ASP A 88 4.59 7.62 -15.37
N SER A 89 5.84 8.02 -15.13
CA SER A 89 7.02 7.22 -15.48
C SER A 89 7.43 6.33 -14.31
N PHE A 90 7.55 5.05 -14.58
CA PHE A 90 8.02 4.02 -13.64
C PHE A 90 9.24 3.27 -14.19
N ALA A 91 10.00 3.90 -15.10
CA ALA A 91 11.09 3.28 -15.83
C ALA A 91 12.13 2.61 -14.91
N LEU A 92 12.47 3.23 -13.77
CA LEU A 92 13.40 2.66 -12.79
C LEU A 92 12.86 1.36 -12.21
N PHE A 93 11.62 1.33 -11.81
CA PHE A 93 10.98 0.12 -11.30
C PHE A 93 10.79 -0.93 -12.40
N GLU A 94 10.34 -0.53 -13.58
CA GLU A 94 10.06 -1.42 -14.72
C GLU A 94 11.30 -2.17 -15.20
N SER A 95 12.48 -1.56 -15.08
CA SER A 95 13.77 -2.16 -15.44
C SER A 95 14.52 -2.79 -14.25
N SER A 96 13.96 -2.76 -13.05
CA SER A 96 14.64 -3.25 -11.85
C SER A 96 14.59 -4.77 -11.71
N GLU A 97 15.63 -5.32 -11.09
CA GLU A 97 15.69 -6.75 -10.75
C GLU A 97 14.61 -7.14 -9.74
N VAL A 98 14.28 -6.23 -8.80
CA VAL A 98 13.25 -6.52 -7.78
C VAL A 98 11.86 -6.69 -8.40
N ARG A 99 11.54 -6.00 -9.48
CA ARG A 99 10.27 -6.22 -10.17
C ARG A 99 10.18 -7.64 -10.73
N ALA A 100 11.24 -8.11 -11.37
CA ALA A 100 11.30 -9.48 -11.89
C ALA A 100 11.21 -10.50 -10.73
N GLN A 101 11.98 -10.30 -9.65
CA GLN A 101 11.94 -11.13 -8.45
C GLN A 101 10.53 -11.20 -7.84
N LEU A 102 9.87 -10.06 -7.66
CA LEU A 102 8.50 -10.01 -7.12
C LEU A 102 7.53 -10.80 -7.98
N LYS A 103 7.56 -10.60 -9.30
CA LYS A 103 6.64 -11.23 -10.22
C LYS A 103 6.88 -12.73 -10.38
N ASP A 104 8.13 -13.13 -10.59
CA ASP A 104 8.48 -14.48 -11.05
C ASP A 104 8.75 -15.43 -9.88
N GLU A 105 9.18 -14.92 -8.71
CA GLU A 105 9.60 -15.74 -7.59
C GLU A 105 8.71 -15.58 -6.34
N LEU A 106 8.22 -14.38 -6.08
CA LEU A 106 7.52 -14.03 -4.83
C LEU A 106 6.00 -13.92 -4.99
N GLY A 107 5.48 -14.02 -6.21
CA GLY A 107 4.02 -13.93 -6.47
C GLY A 107 3.44 -12.54 -6.24
N GLY A 108 4.28 -11.50 -6.29
CA GLY A 108 3.86 -10.11 -6.13
C GLY A 108 2.98 -9.64 -7.28
N ARG A 109 2.05 -8.75 -6.98
CA ARG A 109 1.17 -8.12 -7.98
C ARG A 109 1.30 -6.62 -7.98
N GLU A 110 1.03 -6.03 -9.14
CA GLU A 110 1.07 -4.59 -9.36
C GLU A 110 -0.35 -4.06 -9.56
N ILE A 111 -0.66 -2.91 -8.96
CA ILE A 111 -1.87 -2.13 -9.22
C ILE A 111 -1.49 -0.69 -9.55
N ALA A 112 -2.36 0.02 -10.28
CA ALA A 112 -2.11 1.39 -10.68
C ALA A 112 -2.98 2.36 -9.87
N MET A 113 -2.36 3.41 -9.32
CA MET A 113 -3.04 4.56 -8.77
C MET A 113 -2.78 5.77 -9.66
N THR A 114 -3.77 6.12 -10.47
CA THR A 114 -3.68 7.23 -11.41
C THR A 114 -3.62 8.58 -10.70
N ARG A 115 -3.01 9.59 -11.34
CA ARG A 115 -2.94 10.95 -10.79
C ARG A 115 -4.33 11.54 -10.60
N LEU A 116 -4.57 12.09 -9.41
CA LEU A 116 -5.65 13.01 -9.16
C LEU A 116 -5.15 14.43 -9.44
N GLN A 117 -5.97 15.29 -10.05
CA GLN A 117 -5.59 16.65 -10.40
C GLN A 117 -5.24 17.46 -9.15
N ASP A 118 -4.16 18.24 -9.23
CA ASP A 118 -3.57 18.94 -8.08
C ASP A 118 -4.57 19.86 -7.38
N TRP A 119 -5.39 20.60 -8.14
CA TRP A 119 -6.41 21.47 -7.55
C TRP A 119 -7.49 20.71 -6.75
N LEU A 120 -7.80 19.45 -7.14
CA LEU A 120 -8.72 18.62 -6.35
C LEU A 120 -8.05 18.13 -5.07
N VAL A 121 -6.77 17.80 -5.11
CA VAL A 121 -5.99 17.45 -3.90
C VAL A 121 -5.92 18.65 -2.96
N GLU A 122 -5.61 19.84 -3.49
CA GLU A 122 -5.60 21.09 -2.71
C GLU A 122 -6.95 21.38 -2.06
N ALA A 123 -8.05 21.23 -2.82
CA ALA A 123 -9.40 21.44 -2.30
C ALA A 123 -9.78 20.41 -1.22
N LEU A 124 -9.42 19.14 -1.38
CA LEU A 124 -9.61 18.10 -0.36
C LEU A 124 -8.87 18.44 0.93
N ASN A 125 -7.63 18.87 0.81
CA ASN A 125 -6.79 19.25 1.96
C ASN A 125 -7.32 20.50 2.66
N ALA A 126 -7.73 21.53 1.90
CA ALA A 126 -8.29 22.77 2.45
C ALA A 126 -9.56 22.53 3.27
N GLU A 127 -10.42 21.63 2.80
CA GLU A 127 -11.67 21.25 3.46
C GLU A 127 -11.48 20.10 4.47
N ASN A 128 -10.27 19.54 4.60
CA ASN A 128 -9.95 18.37 5.44
C ASN A 128 -10.92 17.20 5.19
N LEU A 129 -11.18 16.90 3.93
CA LEU A 129 -12.13 15.87 3.51
C LEU A 129 -11.47 14.66 2.89
N THR A 130 -12.02 13.48 3.17
CA THR A 130 -11.74 12.29 2.37
C THR A 130 -12.42 12.40 1.00
N ILE A 131 -11.91 11.67 0.01
CA ILE A 131 -12.52 11.62 -1.33
C ILE A 131 -14.00 11.22 -1.25
N THR A 132 -14.32 10.20 -0.46
CA THR A 132 -15.70 9.73 -0.27
C THR A 132 -16.60 10.82 0.32
N ALA A 133 -16.11 11.58 1.27
CA ALA A 133 -16.88 12.71 1.84
C ALA A 133 -17.07 13.84 0.81
N ALA A 134 -16.01 14.17 0.07
CA ALA A 134 -16.05 15.23 -0.94
C ALA A 134 -17.01 14.94 -2.10
N THR A 135 -17.19 13.67 -2.50
CA THR A 135 -18.18 13.32 -3.54
C THR A 135 -19.62 13.68 -3.18
N LYS A 136 -19.91 13.91 -1.90
CA LYS A 136 -21.23 14.28 -1.37
C LYS A 136 -21.28 15.73 -0.85
N ASN A 137 -20.13 16.42 -0.81
CA ASN A 137 -20.05 17.76 -0.23
C ASN A 137 -20.45 18.84 -1.25
N PRO A 138 -21.38 19.77 -0.92
CA PRO A 138 -21.81 20.82 -1.81
C PRO A 138 -20.72 21.87 -2.12
N ALA A 139 -19.65 21.95 -1.35
CA ALA A 139 -18.48 22.79 -1.65
C ALA A 139 -17.78 22.39 -2.96
N PHE A 140 -17.93 21.14 -3.39
CA PHE A 140 -17.44 20.66 -4.67
C PHE A 140 -18.53 20.77 -5.73
N ASN A 141 -18.22 21.37 -6.88
CA ASN A 141 -19.15 21.41 -8.00
C ASN A 141 -19.42 20.01 -8.59
N LEU A 142 -20.41 19.91 -9.45
CA LEU A 142 -20.81 18.62 -10.04
C LEU A 142 -19.67 17.93 -10.78
N LEU A 143 -18.89 18.68 -11.56
CA LEU A 143 -17.78 18.10 -12.36
C LEU A 143 -16.66 17.58 -11.46
N ASP A 144 -16.33 18.30 -10.41
CA ASP A 144 -15.28 17.88 -9.46
C ASP A 144 -15.70 16.63 -8.69
N ARG A 145 -16.93 16.56 -8.21
CA ARG A 145 -17.49 15.35 -7.61
C ARG A 145 -17.45 14.16 -8.58
N GLN A 146 -17.79 14.37 -9.86
CA GLN A 146 -17.74 13.33 -10.89
C GLN A 146 -16.31 12.87 -11.16
N ARG A 147 -15.31 13.77 -11.15
CA ARG A 147 -13.90 13.42 -11.28
C ARG A 147 -13.42 12.57 -10.11
N LEU A 148 -13.75 12.98 -8.88
CA LEU A 148 -13.41 12.23 -7.67
C LEU A 148 -14.05 10.83 -7.67
N GLN A 149 -15.32 10.71 -8.03
CA GLN A 149 -15.99 9.40 -8.16
C GLN A 149 -15.35 8.51 -9.22
N THR A 150 -14.98 9.09 -10.36
CA THR A 150 -14.34 8.34 -11.44
C THR A 150 -12.96 7.85 -11.05
N TRP A 151 -12.17 8.70 -10.37
CA TRP A 151 -10.86 8.32 -9.84
C TRP A 151 -10.99 7.20 -8.80
N GLN A 152 -11.90 7.35 -7.84
CA GLN A 152 -12.15 6.36 -6.80
C GLN A 152 -12.58 5.00 -7.39
N ARG A 153 -13.47 5.00 -8.37
CA ARG A 153 -13.91 3.79 -9.06
C ARG A 153 -12.76 3.08 -9.77
N LYS A 154 -11.87 3.82 -10.44
CA LYS A 154 -10.69 3.24 -11.08
C LYS A 154 -9.77 2.58 -10.06
N LEU A 155 -9.48 3.27 -8.95
CA LEU A 155 -8.64 2.71 -7.89
C LEU A 155 -9.27 1.45 -7.27
N TYR A 156 -10.57 1.45 -7.04
CA TYR A 156 -11.26 0.26 -6.51
C TYR A 156 -11.20 -0.92 -7.48
N ALA A 157 -11.35 -0.68 -8.77
CA ALA A 157 -11.19 -1.73 -9.77
C ALA A 157 -9.77 -2.35 -9.77
N GLU A 158 -8.73 -1.53 -9.56
CA GLU A 158 -7.36 -2.03 -9.38
C GLU A 158 -7.23 -2.85 -8.08
N ILE A 159 -7.76 -2.36 -6.96
CA ILE A 159 -7.76 -3.06 -5.66
C ILE A 159 -8.49 -4.41 -5.75
N GLU A 160 -9.58 -4.48 -6.49
CA GLU A 160 -10.35 -5.72 -6.71
C GLU A 160 -9.48 -6.83 -7.33
N THR A 161 -8.50 -6.49 -8.17
CA THR A 161 -7.59 -7.47 -8.79
C THR A 161 -6.65 -8.15 -7.79
N VAL A 162 -6.46 -7.60 -6.60
CA VAL A 162 -5.55 -8.09 -5.55
C VAL A 162 -6.28 -8.37 -4.23
N THR A 163 -7.60 -8.47 -4.26
CA THR A 163 -8.44 -8.65 -3.07
C THR A 163 -8.07 -9.90 -2.27
N ASP A 164 -7.70 -10.98 -2.93
CA ASP A 164 -7.26 -12.23 -2.29
C ASP A 164 -5.94 -12.10 -1.52
N LEU A 165 -5.07 -11.15 -1.89
CA LEU A 165 -3.85 -10.83 -1.13
C LEU A 165 -4.13 -9.87 0.03
N LEU A 166 -5.07 -8.93 -0.13
CA LEU A 166 -5.39 -7.91 0.86
C LEU A 166 -6.39 -8.41 1.92
N PHE A 167 -7.32 -9.26 1.51
CA PHE A 167 -8.41 -9.78 2.36
C PHE A 167 -8.52 -11.28 2.19
N PRO A 168 -7.50 -12.06 2.60
CA PRO A 168 -7.52 -13.50 2.43
C PRO A 168 -8.72 -14.10 3.17
N THR A 169 -9.52 -14.88 2.48
CA THR A 169 -10.56 -15.70 3.11
C THR A 169 -9.89 -16.84 3.87
N LYS A 170 -10.29 -17.01 5.14
CA LYS A 170 -9.83 -18.14 5.96
C LYS A 170 -10.29 -19.46 5.40
#